data_b3779558b086f410ca343faf5d8008d4
#
_entry.id   b3779558b086f410ca343faf5d8008d4
#
_cell.length_a   1.000
_cell.length_b   1.000
_cell.length_c   1.000
_cell.angle_alpha   90.00
_cell.angle_beta   90.00
_cell.angle_gamma   90.00
#
_symmetry.space_group_name_H-M   'P 1'
#
loop_
_entity.id
_entity.type
_entity.pdbx_description
1 polymer ?
#
loop_
_entity_poly.entity_id
_entity_poly.type
_entity_poly.pdbx_seq_one_letter_code
_entity_poly.pdbx_strand_id
1 'polypeptide(L)'
;MIMGTEAKYGKITTERGTIPDGEPVFLLRAQDALMCPTLSAYHSACEKAGAPQQHLEGIERAYTQAADWQESHPELVKTPGTPRPA
;
A
#
# COMPACT_ATOMS: atom_id res chain seq x y z
N MET A 1 9.13 -4.41 -19.69
CA MET A 1 8.81 -3.80 -18.39
C MET A 1 7.34 -3.41 -18.38
N ILE A 2 6.62 -3.86 -17.37
CA ILE A 2 5.19 -3.64 -17.28
C ILE A 2 4.89 -2.51 -16.32
N MET A 3 3.94 -1.65 -16.69
CA MET A 3 3.64 -0.45 -15.93
C MET A 3 2.14 -0.33 -15.72
N GLY A 4 1.75 -0.15 -14.45
CA GLY A 4 0.42 0.33 -14.13
C GLY A 4 0.39 1.85 -14.18
N THR A 5 -0.79 2.42 -14.05
CA THR A 5 -0.98 3.87 -14.01
C THR A 5 -1.59 4.27 -12.67
N GLU A 6 -0.88 5.10 -11.92
CA GLU A 6 -1.35 5.62 -10.64
C GLU A 6 -1.67 7.10 -10.81
N ALA A 7 -2.85 7.51 -10.31
CA ALA A 7 -3.35 8.87 -10.54
C ALA A 7 -2.42 9.96 -10.00
N LYS A 8 -1.79 9.70 -8.84
CA LYS A 8 -0.92 10.69 -8.19
C LYS A 8 0.54 10.62 -8.67
N TYR A 9 1.03 9.39 -8.89
CA TYR A 9 2.46 9.17 -9.18
C TYR A 9 2.74 8.86 -10.65
N GLY A 10 1.72 8.65 -11.47
CA GLY A 10 1.90 8.33 -12.88
C GLY A 10 2.19 6.85 -13.10
N LYS A 11 3.13 6.55 -13.98
CA LYS A 11 3.44 5.16 -14.34
C LYS A 11 4.19 4.45 -13.22
N ILE A 12 3.73 3.26 -12.89
CA ILE A 12 4.34 2.41 -11.87
C ILE A 12 4.94 1.19 -12.56
N THR A 13 6.22 0.92 -12.30
CA THR A 13 6.91 -0.27 -12.81
C THR A 13 7.14 -1.25 -11.67
N THR A 14 7.14 -2.55 -11.99
CA THR A 14 7.36 -3.59 -10.99
C THR A 14 8.54 -4.47 -11.39
N GLU A 15 9.30 -4.93 -10.39
CA GLU A 15 10.37 -5.90 -10.60
C GLU A 15 9.82 -7.31 -10.81
N ARG A 16 8.69 -7.61 -10.17
CA ARG A 16 8.07 -8.94 -10.17
C ARG A 16 6.64 -8.84 -10.59
N GLY A 17 6.15 -9.91 -11.20
CA GLY A 17 4.79 -9.96 -11.67
C GLY A 17 4.58 -9.09 -12.89
N THR A 18 3.37 -9.09 -13.37
CA THR A 18 3.01 -8.32 -14.57
C THR A 18 1.73 -7.53 -14.29
N ILE A 19 1.77 -6.26 -14.68
CA ILE A 19 0.59 -5.40 -14.67
C ILE A 19 0.39 -4.97 -16.11
N PRO A 20 -0.80 -5.23 -16.71
CA PRO A 20 -1.04 -4.77 -18.08
C PRO A 20 -0.80 -3.27 -18.21
N ASP A 21 -0.24 -2.87 -19.35
CA ASP A 21 0.07 -1.47 -19.61
C ASP A 21 -1.21 -0.62 -19.54
N GLY A 22 -1.17 0.43 -18.75
CA GLY A 22 -2.32 1.31 -18.58
C GLY A 22 -3.34 0.87 -17.55
N GLU A 23 -3.17 -0.29 -16.92
CA GLU A 23 -4.08 -0.70 -15.87
C GLU A 23 -3.99 0.26 -14.69
N PRO A 24 -5.12 0.80 -14.20
CA PRO A 24 -5.09 1.68 -13.04
C PRO A 24 -4.61 0.94 -11.80
N VAL A 25 -3.70 1.55 -11.06
CA VAL A 25 -3.21 1.02 -9.79
C VAL A 25 -3.21 2.14 -8.75
N PHE A 26 -3.10 1.76 -7.50
CA PHE A 26 -3.04 2.71 -6.40
C PHE A 26 -1.84 2.39 -5.51
N LEU A 27 -0.98 3.37 -5.31
CA LEU A 27 0.20 3.23 -4.47
C LEU A 27 -0.09 3.79 -3.08
N LEU A 28 0.07 2.94 -2.07
CA LEU A 28 -0.13 3.30 -0.67
C LEU A 28 1.23 3.37 0.01
N ARG A 29 1.52 4.49 0.67
CA ARG A 29 2.84 4.73 1.26
C ARG A 29 2.78 4.68 2.78
N ALA A 30 3.87 4.22 3.40
CA ALA A 30 3.95 4.11 4.86
C ALA A 30 3.87 5.46 5.58
N GLN A 31 4.17 6.57 4.91
CA GLN A 31 3.97 7.90 5.52
C GLN A 31 2.49 8.28 5.66
N ASP A 32 1.61 7.55 4.98
CA ASP A 32 0.17 7.75 5.07
C ASP A 32 -0.34 7.15 6.38
N ALA A 33 -0.89 8.00 7.24
CA ALA A 33 -1.45 7.56 8.53
C ALA A 33 -2.57 6.54 8.36
N LEU A 34 -3.18 6.47 7.15
CA LEU A 34 -4.27 5.54 6.89
C LEU A 34 -3.80 4.23 6.24
N MET A 35 -2.51 4.05 6.04
CA MET A 35 -2.01 2.82 5.40
C MET A 35 -2.38 1.58 6.19
N CYS A 36 -2.08 1.55 7.48
CA CYS A 36 -2.37 0.37 8.31
C CYS A 36 -3.88 0.08 8.41
N PRO A 37 -4.75 1.05 8.70
CA PRO A 37 -6.21 0.79 8.68
C PRO A 37 -6.70 0.30 7.32
N THR A 38 -6.15 0.84 6.22
CA THR A 38 -6.53 0.43 4.87
C THR A 38 -6.12 -1.02 4.60
N LEU A 39 -4.89 -1.39 4.97
CA LEU A 39 -4.42 -2.77 4.81
C LEU A 39 -5.24 -3.74 5.65
N SER A 40 -5.63 -3.34 6.86
CA SER A 40 -6.48 -4.15 7.72
C SER A 40 -7.84 -4.40 7.09
N ALA A 41 -8.46 -3.36 6.54
CA ALA A 41 -9.76 -3.46 5.86
C ALA A 41 -9.66 -4.35 4.61
N TYR A 42 -8.58 -4.19 3.83
CA TYR A 42 -8.35 -5.00 2.65
C TYR A 42 -8.13 -6.47 3.02
N HIS A 43 -7.37 -6.73 4.08
CA HIS A 43 -7.16 -8.09 4.59
C HIS A 43 -8.49 -8.75 4.91
N SER A 44 -9.37 -8.05 5.62
CA SER A 44 -10.70 -8.58 5.96
C SER A 44 -11.53 -8.88 4.72
N ALA A 45 -11.50 -7.99 3.74
CA ALA A 45 -12.23 -8.19 2.48
C ALA A 45 -11.69 -9.41 1.71
N CYS A 46 -10.37 -9.55 1.66
CA CYS A 46 -9.73 -10.70 1.01
C CYS A 46 -10.09 -12.00 1.71
N GLU A 47 -10.09 -12.00 3.04
CA GLU A 47 -10.44 -13.17 3.83
C GLU A 47 -11.88 -13.61 3.54
N LYS A 48 -12.81 -12.67 3.52
CA LYS A 48 -14.21 -12.94 3.20
C LYS A 48 -14.40 -13.44 1.78
N ALA A 49 -13.56 -12.97 0.86
CA ALA A 49 -13.63 -13.39 -0.55
C ALA A 49 -12.96 -14.75 -0.79
N GLY A 50 -12.31 -15.32 0.22
CA GLY A 50 -11.64 -16.61 0.08
C GLY A 50 -10.26 -16.53 -0.56
N ALA A 51 -9.58 -15.41 -0.44
CA ALA A 51 -8.22 -15.27 -0.97
C ALA A 51 -7.29 -16.31 -0.30
N PRO A 52 -6.29 -16.82 -1.04
CA PRO A 52 -5.40 -17.84 -0.49
C PRO A 52 -4.55 -17.27 0.66
N GLN A 53 -4.19 -18.17 1.57
CA GLN A 53 -3.41 -17.82 2.77
C GLN A 53 -2.13 -17.05 2.43
N GLN A 54 -1.47 -17.43 1.35
CA GLN A 54 -0.25 -16.76 0.92
C GLN A 54 -0.48 -15.27 0.63
N HIS A 55 -1.63 -14.92 0.04
CA HIS A 55 -1.98 -13.53 -0.24
C HIS A 55 -2.26 -12.78 1.06
N LEU A 56 -2.99 -13.40 1.99
CA LEU A 56 -3.27 -12.80 3.30
C LEU A 56 -1.99 -12.52 4.06
N GLU A 57 -1.04 -13.44 4.04
CA GLU A 57 0.26 -13.27 4.69
C GLU A 57 1.05 -12.13 4.06
N GLY A 58 0.93 -11.94 2.76
CA GLY A 58 1.56 -10.80 2.06
C GLY A 58 1.05 -9.46 2.57
N ILE A 59 -0.26 -9.36 2.80
CA ILE A 59 -0.87 -8.15 3.37
C ILE A 59 -0.39 -7.94 4.82
N GLU A 60 -0.32 -9.02 5.60
CA GLU A 60 0.16 -8.96 6.98
C GLU A 60 1.61 -8.47 7.06
N ARG A 61 2.47 -8.95 6.14
CA ARG A 61 3.85 -8.48 6.08
C ARG A 61 3.92 -6.99 5.72
N ALA A 62 3.11 -6.55 4.77
CA ALA A 62 3.06 -5.14 4.40
C ALA A 62 2.60 -4.28 5.58
N TYR A 63 1.61 -4.76 6.32
CA TYR A 63 1.12 -4.07 7.52
C TYR A 63 2.25 -3.93 8.56
N THR A 64 2.94 -5.03 8.86
CA THR A 64 4.02 -5.01 9.85
C THR A 64 5.15 -4.07 9.42
N GLN A 65 5.54 -4.12 8.16
CA GLN A 65 6.58 -3.23 7.64
C GLN A 65 6.15 -1.77 7.73
N ALA A 66 4.91 -1.46 7.41
CA ALA A 66 4.40 -0.10 7.49
C ALA A 66 4.34 0.39 8.94
N ALA A 67 3.85 -0.46 9.86
CA ALA A 67 3.75 -0.11 11.27
C ALA A 67 5.14 0.14 11.88
N ASP A 68 6.11 -0.71 11.56
CA ASP A 68 7.49 -0.55 12.04
C ASP A 68 8.11 0.74 11.50
N TRP A 69 7.89 1.02 10.22
CA TRP A 69 8.41 2.25 9.62
C TRP A 69 7.80 3.50 10.27
N GLN A 70 6.48 3.48 10.52
CA GLN A 70 5.78 4.60 11.16
C GLN A 70 6.29 4.83 12.58
N GLU A 71 6.53 3.76 13.32
CA GLU A 71 7.08 3.86 14.67
C GLU A 71 8.48 4.49 14.66
N SER A 72 9.29 4.17 13.66
CA SER A 72 10.65 4.69 13.51
C SER A 72 10.69 6.11 12.94
N HIS A 73 9.62 6.56 12.29
CA HIS A 73 9.57 7.85 11.59
C HIS A 73 8.29 8.63 11.92
N PRO A 74 8.00 8.83 13.21
CA PRO A 74 6.71 9.46 13.58
C PRO A 74 6.55 10.86 13.00
N GLU A 75 7.64 11.59 12.79
CA GLU A 75 7.62 12.95 12.25
C GLU A 75 7.24 12.99 10.76
N LEU A 76 7.31 11.85 10.07
CA LEU A 76 6.97 11.79 8.64
C LEU A 76 5.55 11.28 8.39
N VAL A 77 4.89 10.72 9.42
CA VAL A 77 3.54 10.20 9.28
C VAL A 77 2.55 11.34 9.27
N LYS A 78 1.62 11.32 8.32
CA LYS A 78 0.65 12.41 8.18
C LYS A 78 -0.65 11.90 7.58
N THR A 79 -1.72 12.69 7.72
CA THR A 79 -2.96 12.46 7.01
C THR A 79 -2.70 12.72 5.51
N PRO A 80 -3.14 11.82 4.62
CA PRO A 80 -2.89 12.00 3.18
C PRO A 80 -3.49 13.31 2.67
N GLY A 81 -2.75 13.94 1.75
CA GLY A 81 -3.17 15.19 1.14
C GLY A 81 -2.91 16.43 1.99
N THR A 82 -2.36 16.28 3.20
CA THR A 82 -2.03 17.41 4.04
C THR A 82 -0.53 17.71 3.99
N PRO A 83 -0.12 18.97 4.24
CA PRO A 83 1.31 19.27 4.35
C PRO A 83 1.88 18.67 5.63
N ARG A 84 3.20 18.44 5.64
CA ARG A 84 3.89 17.97 6.85
C ARG A 84 3.89 19.08 7.89
N PRO A 85 3.82 18.70 9.17
CA PRO A 85 4.01 19.68 10.25
C PRO A 85 5.38 20.37 10.11
N ALA A 86 5.39 21.63 10.42
CA ALA A 86 6.62 22.42 10.36
C ALA A 86 7.62 21.95 11.44
#